data_408621806b46da25605c664e76572c93
#
_entry.id   408621806b46da25605c664e76572c93
#
_cell.length_a   1.000
_cell.length_b   1.000
_cell.length_c   1.000
_cell.angle_alpha   90.00
_cell.angle_beta   90.00
_cell.angle_gamma   90.00
#
_symmetry.space_group_name_H-M   'P 1'
#
loop_
_entity.id
_entity.type
_entity.pdbx_description
1 polymer ?
#
loop_
_entity_poly.entity_id
_entity_poly.type
_entity_poly.pdbx_seq_one_letter_code
_entity_poly.pdbx_strand_id
1 'polypeptide(L)'
;MESVASVVVGLDPPELAEEVVDFLDRTGRVRVVATASDPQALARAIREREPHAVVGQPLLVRAAGSLNGSSFLALETVESVQAMRVALDAGARAFYLWPADREDLARAAEGALPVRRRAGAKRALVVAVYGPRGGVGTTFLATHLAAAFARTGQATVLADLDPAFGDVSAALGAPPEARSIVDIAPVAGELSEEHLGEVLWPHPAGFGVLLAPGDAPPRESVDILHYGAALSGLQAWRDVVVLHLPRALDEIALAGLERADRILVVVSLDVLAFRLAKRSVDVLGSLGLGGRCDVVVNRARRAEVVPADVQRVFGRPPLAVVPVDRRVQAAQDRGKLLRPRGRIGRAADRLARALLKGKGDAGA
;
A
#
# COMPACT_ATOMS: atom_id res chain seq x y z
N MET A 1 -28.09 1.94 9.98
CA MET A 1 -28.31 1.46 8.61
C MET A 1 -26.94 1.17 8.05
N GLU A 2 -26.60 -0.10 7.89
CA GLU A 2 -25.38 -0.51 7.22
C GLU A 2 -25.34 0.05 5.80
N SER A 3 -24.27 0.72 5.43
CA SER A 3 -24.12 1.26 4.08
C SER A 3 -23.68 0.10 3.17
N VAL A 4 -24.60 -0.40 2.36
CA VAL A 4 -24.34 -1.40 1.34
C VAL A 4 -23.56 -0.77 0.18
N ALA A 5 -22.53 -1.47 -0.34
CA ALA A 5 -21.74 -0.98 -1.47
C ALA A 5 -22.60 -0.81 -2.72
N SER A 6 -22.53 0.33 -3.38
CA SER A 6 -23.19 0.56 -4.66
C SER A 6 -22.28 0.14 -5.82
N VAL A 7 -22.83 -0.61 -6.76
CA VAL A 7 -22.09 -1.18 -7.89
C VAL A 7 -22.79 -0.80 -9.20
N VAL A 8 -22.00 -0.42 -10.21
CA VAL A 8 -22.46 -0.35 -11.61
C VAL A 8 -21.90 -1.56 -12.35
N VAL A 9 -22.74 -2.25 -13.10
CA VAL A 9 -22.38 -3.42 -13.89
C VAL A 9 -22.29 -3.03 -15.37
N GLY A 10 -21.09 -3.17 -15.96
CA GLY A 10 -20.79 -2.86 -17.36
C GLY A 10 -20.44 -4.11 -18.16
N LEU A 11 -21.42 -4.83 -18.69
CA LEU A 11 -21.23 -6.12 -19.37
C LEU A 11 -22.06 -6.19 -20.67
N ASP A 12 -21.50 -6.87 -21.67
CA ASP A 12 -22.12 -7.24 -22.92
C ASP A 12 -21.85 -8.73 -23.19
N PRO A 13 -22.85 -9.57 -23.52
CA PRO A 13 -24.24 -9.21 -23.80
C PRO A 13 -25.05 -8.91 -22.51
N PRO A 14 -26.25 -8.28 -22.65
CA PRO A 14 -27.13 -7.93 -21.54
C PRO A 14 -27.53 -9.11 -20.65
N GLU A 15 -27.66 -10.30 -21.21
CA GLU A 15 -28.01 -11.54 -20.49
C GLU A 15 -26.94 -11.86 -19.42
N LEU A 16 -25.67 -11.64 -19.73
CA LEU A 16 -24.58 -11.81 -18.76
C LEU A 16 -24.69 -10.78 -17.63
N ALA A 17 -25.07 -9.53 -17.95
CA ALA A 17 -25.29 -8.52 -16.94
C ALA A 17 -26.45 -8.90 -16.00
N GLU A 18 -27.54 -9.44 -16.53
CA GLU A 18 -28.68 -9.91 -15.74
C GLU A 18 -28.28 -11.03 -14.78
N GLU A 19 -27.52 -12.03 -15.25
CA GLU A 19 -27.03 -13.12 -14.39
C GLU A 19 -26.14 -12.62 -13.24
N VAL A 20 -25.23 -11.68 -13.55
CA VAL A 20 -24.32 -11.10 -12.53
C VAL A 20 -25.09 -10.24 -11.53
N VAL A 21 -26.05 -9.44 -11.99
CA VAL A 21 -26.92 -8.61 -11.13
C VAL A 21 -27.75 -9.50 -10.20
N ASP A 22 -28.41 -10.51 -10.76
CA ASP A 22 -29.22 -11.46 -10.00
C ASP A 22 -28.43 -12.19 -8.91
N PHE A 23 -27.17 -12.51 -9.21
CA PHE A 23 -26.30 -13.11 -8.24
C PHE A 23 -25.90 -12.11 -7.14
N LEU A 24 -25.40 -10.92 -7.52
CA LEU A 24 -24.96 -9.89 -6.60
C LEU A 24 -26.10 -9.42 -5.65
N ASP A 25 -27.29 -9.19 -6.18
CA ASP A 25 -28.46 -8.79 -5.40
C ASP A 25 -28.90 -9.88 -4.43
N ARG A 26 -28.82 -11.15 -4.81
CA ARG A 26 -29.12 -12.30 -3.90
C ARG A 26 -28.14 -12.43 -2.76
N THR A 27 -26.89 -11.97 -2.89
CA THR A 27 -25.93 -12.01 -1.78
C THR A 27 -26.31 -11.03 -0.66
N GLY A 28 -27.07 -9.97 -0.96
CA GLY A 28 -27.39 -8.90 -0.03
C GLY A 28 -26.20 -8.02 0.38
N ARG A 29 -25.01 -8.32 -0.13
CA ARG A 29 -23.74 -7.64 0.23
C ARG A 29 -23.54 -6.32 -0.49
N VAL A 30 -24.07 -6.21 -1.70
CA VAL A 30 -23.93 -5.03 -2.54
C VAL A 30 -25.29 -4.63 -3.12
N ARG A 31 -25.41 -3.40 -3.60
CA ARG A 31 -26.57 -2.89 -4.32
C ARG A 31 -26.15 -2.53 -5.74
N VAL A 32 -26.68 -3.20 -6.75
CA VAL A 32 -26.51 -2.77 -8.13
C VAL A 32 -27.39 -1.55 -8.39
N VAL A 33 -26.78 -0.42 -8.77
CA VAL A 33 -27.45 0.88 -8.96
C VAL A 33 -27.69 1.24 -10.42
N ALA A 34 -26.99 0.60 -11.35
CA ALA A 34 -27.20 0.69 -12.79
C ALA A 34 -26.48 -0.44 -13.53
N THR A 35 -26.96 -0.74 -14.74
CA THR A 35 -26.31 -1.61 -15.72
C THR A 35 -26.06 -0.86 -17.02
N ALA A 36 -25.05 -1.27 -17.78
CA ALA A 36 -24.72 -0.70 -19.08
C ALA A 36 -24.09 -1.76 -19.97
N SER A 37 -24.44 -1.78 -21.26
CA SER A 37 -23.87 -2.68 -22.27
C SER A 37 -23.00 -1.94 -23.30
N ASP A 38 -22.90 -0.63 -23.22
CA ASP A 38 -22.06 0.20 -24.08
C ASP A 38 -21.22 1.21 -23.28
N PRO A 39 -20.09 1.69 -23.83
CA PRO A 39 -19.18 2.58 -23.12
C PRO A 39 -19.80 3.93 -22.73
N GLN A 40 -20.73 4.48 -23.53
CA GLN A 40 -21.32 5.78 -23.27
C GLN A 40 -22.33 5.71 -22.12
N ALA A 41 -23.18 4.67 -22.11
CA ALA A 41 -24.09 4.37 -21.03
C ALA A 41 -23.33 4.09 -19.73
N LEU A 42 -22.24 3.32 -19.78
CA LEU A 42 -21.39 3.04 -18.63
C LEU A 42 -20.76 4.32 -18.06
N ALA A 43 -20.16 5.15 -18.91
CA ALA A 43 -19.58 6.43 -18.50
C ALA A 43 -20.62 7.37 -17.86
N ARG A 44 -21.86 7.38 -18.36
CA ARG A 44 -22.97 8.14 -17.80
C ARG A 44 -23.38 7.59 -16.43
N ALA A 45 -23.59 6.28 -16.34
CA ALA A 45 -23.95 5.63 -15.08
C ALA A 45 -22.91 5.86 -13.98
N ILE A 46 -21.63 5.80 -14.29
CA ILE A 46 -20.54 6.10 -13.35
C ILE A 46 -20.61 7.56 -12.85
N ARG A 47 -20.82 8.52 -13.75
CA ARG A 47 -20.93 9.93 -13.38
C ARG A 47 -22.15 10.27 -12.53
N GLU A 48 -23.32 9.69 -12.89
CA GLU A 48 -24.60 10.01 -12.23
C GLU A 48 -24.81 9.27 -10.93
N ARG A 49 -24.28 8.04 -10.80
CA ARG A 49 -24.50 7.20 -9.62
C ARG A 49 -23.34 7.21 -8.63
N GLU A 50 -22.17 7.69 -9.05
CA GLU A 50 -20.95 7.70 -8.24
C GLU A 50 -20.76 6.37 -7.46
N PRO A 51 -20.71 5.21 -8.16
CA PRO A 51 -20.70 3.91 -7.50
C PRO A 51 -19.39 3.69 -6.74
N HIS A 52 -19.41 2.81 -5.74
CA HIS A 52 -18.23 2.39 -5.03
C HIS A 52 -17.36 1.45 -5.89
N ALA A 53 -18.00 0.59 -6.71
CA ALA A 53 -17.31 -0.26 -7.67
C ALA A 53 -18.00 -0.25 -9.04
N VAL A 54 -17.18 -0.55 -10.05
CA VAL A 54 -17.61 -0.90 -11.41
C VAL A 54 -17.19 -2.34 -11.65
N VAL A 55 -18.15 -3.24 -11.86
CA VAL A 55 -17.91 -4.61 -12.34
C VAL A 55 -18.10 -4.58 -13.84
N GLY A 56 -17.08 -4.95 -14.63
CA GLY A 56 -17.24 -4.82 -16.07
C GLY A 56 -16.17 -5.48 -16.92
N GLN A 57 -16.49 -5.64 -18.21
CA GLN A 57 -15.52 -6.12 -19.17
C GLN A 57 -14.41 -5.10 -19.42
N PRO A 58 -13.14 -5.53 -19.46
CA PRO A 58 -11.99 -4.64 -19.59
C PRO A 58 -12.06 -3.66 -20.77
N LEU A 59 -12.46 -4.15 -21.93
CA LEU A 59 -12.58 -3.31 -23.13
C LEU A 59 -13.66 -2.24 -23.01
N LEU A 60 -14.81 -2.59 -22.43
CA LEU A 60 -15.94 -1.70 -22.24
C LEU A 60 -15.61 -0.61 -21.23
N VAL A 61 -15.01 -0.97 -20.10
CA VAL A 61 -14.59 -0.04 -19.06
C VAL A 61 -13.48 0.90 -19.57
N ARG A 62 -12.48 0.38 -20.29
CA ARG A 62 -11.44 1.20 -20.90
C ARG A 62 -12.02 2.23 -21.89
N ALA A 63 -12.99 1.83 -22.70
CA ALA A 63 -13.65 2.72 -23.65
C ALA A 63 -14.56 3.76 -22.97
N ALA A 64 -15.12 3.46 -21.80
CA ALA A 64 -15.90 4.40 -20.99
C ALA A 64 -15.04 5.51 -20.37
N GLY A 65 -13.76 5.27 -20.13
CA GLY A 65 -12.78 6.25 -19.66
C GLY A 65 -12.74 6.40 -18.14
N SER A 66 -13.07 7.58 -17.61
CA SER A 66 -12.88 7.87 -16.17
C SER A 66 -13.82 7.09 -15.26
N LEU A 67 -13.26 6.48 -14.22
CA LEU A 67 -13.97 5.75 -13.17
C LEU A 67 -14.42 6.63 -11.99
N ASN A 68 -14.07 7.93 -12.00
CA ASN A 68 -14.41 8.90 -10.95
C ASN A 68 -14.10 8.44 -9.52
N GLY A 69 -13.06 7.64 -9.36
CA GLY A 69 -12.65 7.12 -8.05
C GLY A 69 -13.32 5.80 -7.63
N SER A 70 -14.20 5.22 -8.47
CA SER A 70 -14.75 3.89 -8.25
C SER A 70 -13.69 2.81 -8.42
N SER A 71 -13.76 1.72 -7.64
CA SER A 71 -12.91 0.54 -7.82
C SER A 71 -13.35 -0.23 -9.06
N PHE A 72 -12.41 -0.54 -9.97
CA PHE A 72 -12.71 -1.39 -11.11
C PHE A 72 -12.42 -2.86 -10.81
N LEU A 73 -13.43 -3.70 -10.95
CA LEU A 73 -13.39 -5.16 -10.85
C LEU A 73 -13.63 -5.72 -12.24
N ALA A 74 -12.59 -6.21 -12.87
CA ALA A 74 -12.68 -6.75 -14.22
C ALA A 74 -13.35 -8.12 -14.22
N LEU A 75 -14.28 -8.36 -15.14
CA LEU A 75 -15.01 -9.61 -15.29
C LEU A 75 -14.96 -10.07 -16.73
N GLU A 76 -14.65 -11.35 -16.93
CA GLU A 76 -14.71 -12.04 -18.21
C GLU A 76 -15.32 -13.45 -18.04
N THR A 77 -15.79 -14.03 -19.13
CA THR A 77 -16.31 -15.42 -19.14
C THR A 77 -15.26 -16.43 -19.56
N VAL A 78 -14.16 -15.99 -20.16
CA VAL A 78 -13.07 -16.82 -20.67
C VAL A 78 -11.73 -16.21 -20.24
N GLU A 79 -10.84 -17.04 -19.75
CA GLU A 79 -9.48 -16.62 -19.41
C GLU A 79 -8.73 -16.18 -20.67
N SER A 80 -8.21 -14.94 -20.63
CA SER A 80 -7.48 -14.35 -21.76
C SER A 80 -6.37 -13.44 -21.23
N VAL A 81 -5.14 -13.73 -21.62
CA VAL A 81 -3.98 -12.89 -21.32
C VAL A 81 -4.16 -11.48 -21.87
N GLN A 82 -4.82 -11.34 -23.01
CA GLN A 82 -5.09 -10.04 -23.61
C GLN A 82 -6.12 -9.25 -22.79
N ALA A 83 -7.22 -9.89 -22.35
CA ALA A 83 -8.23 -9.26 -21.51
C ALA A 83 -7.63 -8.85 -20.15
N MET A 84 -6.81 -9.70 -19.55
CA MET A 84 -6.10 -9.40 -18.31
C MET A 84 -5.16 -8.18 -18.45
N ARG A 85 -4.42 -8.10 -19.57
CA ARG A 85 -3.56 -6.93 -19.87
C ARG A 85 -4.40 -5.66 -20.04
N VAL A 86 -5.51 -5.72 -20.77
CA VAL A 86 -6.42 -4.58 -20.94
C VAL A 86 -7.04 -4.17 -19.61
N ALA A 87 -7.39 -5.11 -18.74
CA ALA A 87 -7.89 -4.83 -17.40
C ALA A 87 -6.88 -4.06 -16.55
N LEU A 88 -5.62 -4.50 -16.54
CA LEU A 88 -4.52 -3.82 -15.85
C LEU A 88 -4.30 -2.40 -16.39
N ASP A 89 -4.27 -2.23 -17.71
CA ASP A 89 -4.13 -0.91 -18.36
C ASP A 89 -5.31 0.03 -18.05
N ALA A 90 -6.51 -0.53 -17.85
CA ALA A 90 -7.69 0.21 -17.43
C ALA A 90 -7.79 0.46 -15.92
N GLY A 91 -6.79 0.02 -15.15
CA GLY A 91 -6.72 0.21 -13.71
C GLY A 91 -7.60 -0.74 -12.91
N ALA A 92 -7.82 -1.95 -13.39
CA ALA A 92 -8.55 -2.98 -12.65
C ALA A 92 -7.82 -3.33 -11.35
N ARG A 93 -8.58 -3.39 -10.26
CA ARG A 93 -8.09 -3.82 -8.94
C ARG A 93 -7.91 -5.34 -8.88
N ALA A 94 -8.77 -6.08 -9.59
CA ALA A 94 -8.74 -7.53 -9.69
C ALA A 94 -9.44 -7.98 -10.98
N PHE A 95 -9.18 -9.22 -11.40
CA PHE A 95 -9.74 -9.87 -12.57
C PHE A 95 -10.44 -11.16 -12.16
N TYR A 96 -11.68 -11.34 -12.59
CA TYR A 96 -12.55 -12.46 -12.22
C TYR A 96 -13.06 -13.18 -13.44
N LEU A 97 -13.25 -14.49 -13.33
CA LEU A 97 -13.89 -15.33 -14.34
C LEU A 97 -15.31 -15.71 -13.90
N TRP A 98 -16.28 -15.36 -14.73
CA TRP A 98 -17.65 -15.74 -14.47
C TRP A 98 -17.97 -17.12 -15.09
N PRO A 99 -18.69 -18.02 -14.40
CA PRO A 99 -19.21 -17.92 -13.02
C PRO A 99 -18.25 -18.46 -11.95
N ALA A 100 -17.02 -18.85 -12.30
CA ALA A 100 -16.08 -19.53 -11.41
C ALA A 100 -15.75 -18.72 -10.16
N ASP A 101 -15.47 -17.43 -10.33
CA ASP A 101 -15.00 -16.54 -9.25
C ASP A 101 -16.13 -15.66 -8.67
N ARG A 102 -17.39 -16.05 -8.85
CA ARG A 102 -18.55 -15.21 -8.48
C ARG A 102 -18.59 -14.80 -7.01
N GLU A 103 -18.20 -15.69 -6.07
CA GLU A 103 -18.18 -15.39 -4.64
C GLU A 103 -17.05 -14.41 -4.28
N ASP A 104 -15.90 -14.53 -4.95
CA ASP A 104 -14.77 -13.63 -4.77
C ASP A 104 -15.07 -12.24 -5.35
N LEU A 105 -15.75 -12.18 -6.48
CA LEU A 105 -16.27 -10.94 -7.06
C LEU A 105 -17.22 -10.22 -6.08
N ALA A 106 -18.17 -10.95 -5.49
CA ALA A 106 -19.12 -10.37 -4.53
C ALA A 106 -18.41 -9.80 -3.31
N ARG A 107 -17.44 -10.53 -2.75
CA ARG A 107 -16.62 -10.05 -1.64
C ARG A 107 -15.80 -8.82 -2.01
N ALA A 108 -15.19 -8.81 -3.19
CA ALA A 108 -14.43 -7.66 -3.66
C ALA A 108 -15.29 -6.43 -3.91
N ALA A 109 -16.51 -6.61 -4.42
CA ALA A 109 -17.47 -5.54 -4.62
C ALA A 109 -17.97 -4.95 -3.30
N GLU A 110 -18.22 -5.78 -2.29
CA GLU A 110 -18.51 -5.36 -0.92
C GLU A 110 -17.35 -4.56 -0.31
N GLY A 111 -16.13 -5.06 -0.44
CA GLY A 111 -14.91 -4.38 0.00
C GLY A 111 -14.56 -3.10 -0.78
N ALA A 112 -15.34 -2.71 -1.78
CA ALA A 112 -15.22 -1.44 -2.48
C ALA A 112 -15.89 -0.27 -1.76
N LEU A 113 -16.64 -0.52 -0.68
CA LEU A 113 -17.13 0.56 0.18
C LEU A 113 -15.95 1.47 0.56
N PRO A 114 -16.06 2.80 0.38
CA PRO A 114 -15.04 3.68 0.91
C PRO A 114 -15.06 3.51 2.41
N VAL A 115 -13.94 3.06 2.96
CA VAL A 115 -13.75 3.07 4.41
C VAL A 115 -14.12 4.47 4.89
N ARG A 116 -15.13 4.59 5.75
CA ARG A 116 -15.66 5.89 6.23
C ARG A 116 -14.50 6.70 6.81
N ARG A 117 -14.01 7.67 6.05
CA ARG A 117 -13.05 8.64 6.57
C ARG A 117 -13.69 9.44 7.69
N ARG A 118 -12.93 9.73 8.73
CA ARG A 118 -13.31 10.78 9.68
C ARG A 118 -13.69 12.03 8.89
N ALA A 119 -14.87 12.56 9.10
CA ALA A 119 -15.33 13.79 8.44
C ALA A 119 -14.28 14.91 8.65
N GLY A 120 -13.72 15.45 7.56
CA GLY A 120 -12.65 16.45 7.61
C GLY A 120 -11.23 15.91 7.73
N ALA A 121 -11.00 14.59 7.76
CA ALA A 121 -9.64 14.01 7.78
C ALA A 121 -8.95 14.22 6.43
N LYS A 122 -7.74 14.80 6.46
CA LYS A 122 -6.86 14.85 5.29
C LYS A 122 -6.43 13.43 4.93
N ARG A 123 -6.26 13.14 3.65
CA ARG A 123 -5.70 11.85 3.18
C ARG A 123 -4.39 11.57 3.91
N ALA A 124 -4.18 10.33 4.39
CA ALA A 124 -2.94 9.93 5.02
C ALA A 124 -1.74 10.18 4.09
N LEU A 125 -0.61 10.54 4.66
CA LEU A 125 0.66 10.49 3.94
C LEU A 125 1.17 9.04 3.97
N VAL A 126 1.30 8.41 2.81
CA VAL A 126 1.84 7.06 2.68
C VAL A 126 3.30 7.14 2.23
N VAL A 127 4.20 6.61 3.05
CA VAL A 127 5.64 6.59 2.78
C VAL A 127 6.12 5.15 2.71
N ALA A 128 6.48 4.68 1.51
CA ALA A 128 7.09 3.38 1.32
C ALA A 128 8.59 3.44 1.58
N VAL A 129 9.12 2.49 2.35
CA VAL A 129 10.56 2.33 2.60
C VAL A 129 10.99 1.04 1.92
N TYR A 130 11.77 1.17 0.86
CA TYR A 130 12.18 0.08 -0.02
C TYR A 130 13.69 -0.03 -0.11
N GLY A 131 14.20 -1.25 -0.02
CA GLY A 131 15.63 -1.52 -0.17
C GLY A 131 15.87 -2.67 -1.13
N PRO A 132 16.43 -2.43 -2.34
CA PRO A 132 16.63 -3.46 -3.37
C PRO A 132 17.72 -4.46 -3.01
N ARG A 133 18.42 -4.24 -1.90
CA ARG A 133 19.48 -5.11 -1.38
C ARG A 133 19.29 -5.40 0.09
N GLY A 134 19.52 -6.64 0.50
CA GLY A 134 19.54 -7.02 1.91
C GLY A 134 20.63 -6.27 2.69
N GLY A 135 20.33 -5.92 3.94
CA GLY A 135 21.26 -5.27 4.85
C GLY A 135 21.47 -3.76 4.63
N VAL A 136 20.80 -3.10 3.69
CA VAL A 136 20.89 -1.63 3.54
C VAL A 136 20.21 -0.88 4.68
N GLY A 137 19.38 -1.55 5.49
CA GLY A 137 18.74 -1.01 6.69
C GLY A 137 17.35 -0.45 6.45
N THR A 138 16.55 -1.12 5.63
CA THR A 138 15.15 -0.80 5.34
C THR A 138 14.32 -0.81 6.62
N THR A 139 14.34 -1.91 7.37
CA THR A 139 13.64 -2.09 8.64
C THR A 139 14.06 -1.04 9.68
N PHE A 140 15.37 -0.78 9.77
CA PHE A 140 15.91 0.27 10.65
C PHE A 140 15.33 1.65 10.28
N LEU A 141 15.32 2.01 9.00
CA LEU A 141 14.81 3.31 8.57
C LEU A 141 13.31 3.41 8.80
N ALA A 142 12.53 2.39 8.45
CA ALA A 142 11.08 2.37 8.60
C ALA A 142 10.66 2.56 10.07
N THR A 143 11.27 1.79 11.00
CA THR A 143 10.96 1.86 12.43
C THR A 143 11.30 3.22 13.05
N HIS A 144 12.46 3.78 12.70
CA HIS A 144 12.87 5.09 13.22
C HIS A 144 12.10 6.25 12.59
N LEU A 145 11.67 6.11 11.33
CA LEU A 145 10.84 7.09 10.64
C LEU A 145 9.42 7.12 11.23
N ALA A 146 8.80 5.96 11.49
CA ALA A 146 7.50 5.88 12.16
C ALA A 146 7.53 6.56 13.54
N ALA A 147 8.57 6.27 14.34
CA ALA A 147 8.75 6.95 15.61
C ALA A 147 8.99 8.46 15.46
N ALA A 148 9.64 8.91 14.37
CA ALA A 148 9.84 10.33 14.11
C ALA A 148 8.53 11.04 13.75
N PHE A 149 7.67 10.42 12.93
CA PHE A 149 6.34 10.95 12.63
C PHE A 149 5.45 11.04 13.87
N ALA A 150 5.42 9.99 14.70
CA ALA A 150 4.67 10.01 15.97
C ALA A 150 5.07 11.19 16.86
N ARG A 151 6.37 11.51 16.95
CA ARG A 151 6.85 12.68 17.70
C ARG A 151 6.40 14.02 17.13
N THR A 152 5.93 14.08 15.89
CA THR A 152 5.33 15.30 15.33
C THR A 152 3.83 15.42 15.64
N GLY A 153 3.27 14.51 16.42
CA GLY A 153 1.85 14.48 16.79
C GLY A 153 0.95 13.82 15.72
N GLN A 154 1.53 13.18 14.70
CA GLN A 154 0.77 12.48 13.67
C GLN A 154 0.30 11.10 14.17
N ALA A 155 -0.97 10.77 13.97
CA ALA A 155 -1.47 9.41 14.16
C ALA A 155 -0.80 8.48 13.14
N THR A 156 0.28 7.81 13.59
CA THR A 156 1.21 7.08 12.71
C THR A 156 1.06 5.57 12.87
N VAL A 157 1.12 4.86 11.76
CA VAL A 157 1.25 3.40 11.71
C VAL A 157 2.44 3.00 10.85
N LEU A 158 3.18 1.99 11.31
CA LEU A 158 4.15 1.23 10.53
C LEU A 158 3.49 -0.09 10.12
N ALA A 159 3.41 -0.37 8.83
CA ALA A 159 2.92 -1.65 8.32
C ALA A 159 4.09 -2.45 7.71
N ASP A 160 4.24 -3.68 8.16
CA ASP A 160 5.21 -4.63 7.60
C ASP A 160 4.55 -5.42 6.46
N LEU A 161 5.00 -5.16 5.25
CA LEU A 161 4.50 -5.79 4.02
C LEU A 161 5.42 -6.92 3.52
N ASP A 162 6.28 -7.46 4.38
CA ASP A 162 7.12 -8.62 4.04
C ASP A 162 6.59 -9.89 4.73
N PRO A 163 5.67 -10.64 4.09
CA PRO A 163 5.08 -11.82 4.71
C PRO A 163 6.05 -12.99 4.87
N ALA A 164 7.18 -12.94 4.18
CA ALA A 164 8.14 -14.05 4.17
C ALA A 164 9.29 -13.85 5.17
N PHE A 165 9.73 -12.59 5.34
CA PHE A 165 10.93 -12.27 6.10
C PHE A 165 10.73 -10.98 6.93
N GLY A 166 9.47 -10.64 7.26
CA GLY A 166 9.15 -9.48 8.07
C GLY A 166 9.80 -9.56 9.44
N ASP A 167 10.75 -8.66 9.71
CA ASP A 167 11.54 -8.62 10.93
C ASP A 167 11.24 -7.37 11.79
N VAL A 168 10.18 -6.62 11.44
CA VAL A 168 9.74 -5.45 12.20
C VAL A 168 9.37 -5.83 13.63
N SER A 169 8.71 -6.99 13.84
CA SER A 169 8.37 -7.51 15.17
C SER A 169 9.61 -7.69 16.04
N ALA A 170 10.63 -8.35 15.53
CA ALA A 170 11.91 -8.57 16.24
C ALA A 170 12.66 -7.25 16.45
N ALA A 171 12.72 -6.38 15.44
CA ALA A 171 13.42 -5.09 15.52
C ALA A 171 12.82 -4.12 16.54
N LEU A 172 11.54 -4.27 16.86
CA LEU A 172 10.80 -3.44 17.81
C LEU A 172 10.52 -4.15 19.15
N GLY A 173 10.84 -5.44 19.26
CA GLY A 173 10.58 -6.25 20.46
C GLY A 173 9.08 -6.44 20.71
N ALA A 174 8.31 -6.68 19.65
CA ALA A 174 6.90 -7.03 19.78
C ALA A 174 6.75 -8.35 20.55
N PRO A 175 5.75 -8.47 21.43
CA PRO A 175 5.53 -9.70 22.18
C PRO A 175 5.05 -10.81 21.21
N PRO A 176 5.35 -12.09 21.50
CA PRO A 176 4.98 -13.20 20.62
C PRO A 176 3.47 -13.31 20.36
N GLU A 177 2.64 -12.88 21.31
CA GLU A 177 1.18 -12.85 21.24
C GLU A 177 0.61 -11.64 20.50
N ALA A 178 1.45 -10.75 19.99
CA ALA A 178 0.97 -9.59 19.24
C ALA A 178 0.26 -10.05 17.97
N ARG A 179 -0.90 -9.45 17.71
CA ARG A 179 -1.68 -9.68 16.51
C ARG A 179 -0.93 -9.20 15.26
N SER A 180 -1.28 -9.76 14.13
CA SER A 180 -0.63 -9.51 12.82
C SER A 180 -1.67 -9.30 11.72
N ILE A 181 -1.21 -9.14 10.51
CA ILE A 181 -2.07 -9.06 9.31
C ILE A 181 -3.00 -10.29 9.16
N VAL A 182 -2.61 -11.47 9.68
CA VAL A 182 -3.43 -12.69 9.67
C VAL A 182 -4.76 -12.47 10.39
N ASP A 183 -4.77 -11.68 11.45
CA ASP A 183 -5.96 -11.40 12.26
C ASP A 183 -6.95 -10.44 11.54
N ILE A 184 -6.53 -9.83 10.44
CA ILE A 184 -7.40 -9.01 9.57
C ILE A 184 -8.18 -9.90 8.59
N ALA A 185 -7.63 -11.05 8.19
CA ALA A 185 -8.22 -11.91 7.17
C ALA A 185 -9.71 -12.21 7.38
N PRO A 186 -10.18 -12.59 8.61
CA PRO A 186 -11.59 -12.91 8.85
C PRO A 186 -12.54 -11.71 8.70
N VAL A 187 -12.04 -10.47 8.84
CA VAL A 187 -12.82 -9.23 8.85
C VAL A 187 -12.47 -8.29 7.72
N ALA A 188 -11.70 -8.74 6.73
CA ALA A 188 -11.18 -7.90 5.65
C ALA A 188 -12.30 -7.22 4.83
N GLY A 189 -13.46 -7.86 4.67
CA GLY A 189 -14.64 -7.32 3.99
C GLY A 189 -15.35 -6.21 4.78
N GLU A 190 -15.27 -6.22 6.12
CA GLU A 190 -15.97 -5.31 7.03
C GLU A 190 -14.99 -4.57 7.97
N LEU A 191 -13.79 -4.28 7.50
CA LEU A 191 -12.74 -3.70 8.33
C LEU A 191 -13.14 -2.33 8.87
N SER A 192 -13.34 -2.23 10.18
CA SER A 192 -13.65 -0.99 10.91
C SER A 192 -12.38 -0.39 11.55
N GLU A 193 -12.47 0.87 12.01
CA GLU A 193 -11.38 1.50 12.79
C GLU A 193 -11.12 0.73 14.10
N GLU A 194 -12.15 0.16 14.70
CA GLU A 194 -12.07 -0.65 15.93
C GLU A 194 -11.32 -1.96 15.66
N HIS A 195 -11.74 -2.72 14.63
CA HIS A 195 -11.04 -3.95 14.22
C HIS A 195 -9.55 -3.69 13.93
N LEU A 196 -9.25 -2.61 13.21
CA LEU A 196 -7.87 -2.24 12.94
C LEU A 196 -7.13 -1.84 14.22
N GLY A 197 -7.80 -1.14 15.13
CA GLY A 197 -7.25 -0.77 16.44
C GLY A 197 -6.88 -1.97 17.30
N GLU A 198 -7.66 -3.06 17.23
CA GLU A 198 -7.39 -4.29 17.94
C GLU A 198 -6.20 -5.10 17.39
N VAL A 199 -5.98 -5.01 16.06
CA VAL A 199 -4.88 -5.74 15.40
C VAL A 199 -3.56 -4.98 15.50
N LEU A 200 -3.59 -3.64 15.53
CA LEU A 200 -2.39 -2.84 15.61
C LEU A 200 -1.71 -2.96 16.98
N TRP A 201 -0.50 -3.49 16.99
CA TRP A 201 0.31 -3.47 18.20
C TRP A 201 0.76 -2.04 18.55
N PRO A 202 0.41 -1.50 19.74
CA PRO A 202 0.79 -0.17 20.15
C PRO A 202 2.25 -0.15 20.63
N HIS A 203 3.16 0.46 19.86
CA HIS A 203 4.54 0.62 20.27
C HIS A 203 4.71 1.77 21.28
N PRO A 204 5.54 1.61 22.35
CA PRO A 204 5.75 2.63 23.40
C PRO A 204 6.23 4.00 22.90
N ALA A 205 6.76 4.10 21.67
CA ALA A 205 7.15 5.36 21.05
C ALA A 205 5.96 6.14 20.42
N GLY A 206 4.71 5.68 20.60
CA GLY A 206 3.50 6.40 20.23
C GLY A 206 3.00 6.17 18.78
N PHE A 207 3.34 5.04 18.16
CA PHE A 207 2.80 4.63 16.87
C PHE A 207 2.25 3.21 16.91
N GLY A 208 1.29 2.88 16.06
CA GLY A 208 0.79 1.53 15.88
C GLY A 208 1.65 0.74 14.90
N VAL A 209 1.69 -0.56 15.03
CA VAL A 209 2.41 -1.46 14.11
C VAL A 209 1.46 -2.54 13.61
N LEU A 210 1.29 -2.63 12.31
CA LEU A 210 0.71 -3.79 11.64
C LEU A 210 1.86 -4.77 11.35
N LEU A 211 1.89 -5.87 12.09
CA LEU A 211 2.94 -6.87 11.96
C LEU A 211 2.67 -7.81 10.77
N ALA A 212 3.75 -8.26 10.13
CA ALA A 212 3.70 -9.37 9.19
C ALA A 212 3.33 -10.67 9.92
N PRO A 213 2.89 -11.74 9.21
CA PRO A 213 2.77 -13.06 9.79
C PRO A 213 4.11 -13.47 10.41
N GLY A 214 4.12 -13.84 11.69
CA GLY A 214 5.35 -14.34 12.34
C GLY A 214 5.73 -15.75 11.85
N ASP A 215 6.10 -16.63 12.78
CA ASP A 215 6.32 -18.06 12.51
C ASP A 215 5.01 -18.83 12.19
N ALA A 216 3.95 -18.11 11.87
CA ALA A 216 2.62 -18.67 11.58
C ALA A 216 2.59 -19.38 10.22
N PRO A 217 1.56 -20.23 9.98
CA PRO A 217 1.50 -21.15 8.86
C PRO A 217 1.53 -20.46 7.49
N PRO A 218 1.66 -21.26 6.41
CA PRO A 218 2.17 -20.83 5.11
C PRO A 218 1.40 -19.67 4.49
N ARG A 219 2.06 -18.98 3.55
CA ARG A 219 1.62 -17.86 2.69
C ARG A 219 0.15 -17.93 2.18
N GLU A 220 -0.49 -19.09 2.29
CA GLU A 220 -1.87 -19.34 1.85
C GLU A 220 -2.93 -18.65 2.71
N SER A 221 -2.58 -18.15 3.91
CA SER A 221 -3.54 -17.51 4.82
C SER A 221 -3.66 -15.99 4.66
N VAL A 222 -2.71 -15.33 3.97
CA VAL A 222 -2.72 -13.87 3.77
C VAL A 222 -2.31 -13.55 2.35
N ASP A 223 -3.23 -13.03 1.58
CA ASP A 223 -3.04 -12.62 0.20
C ASP A 223 -3.03 -11.09 0.03
N ILE A 224 -2.89 -10.64 -1.20
CA ILE A 224 -2.90 -9.22 -1.57
C ILE A 224 -4.20 -8.50 -1.18
N LEU A 225 -5.34 -9.20 -1.11
CA LEU A 225 -6.63 -8.62 -0.75
C LEU A 225 -6.64 -8.19 0.71
N HIS A 226 -6.09 -9.02 1.60
CA HIS A 226 -5.96 -8.70 3.03
C HIS A 226 -5.07 -7.48 3.25
N TYR A 227 -3.91 -7.43 2.57
CA TYR A 227 -3.05 -6.24 2.59
C TYR A 227 -3.77 -5.03 1.99
N GLY A 228 -4.51 -5.20 0.90
CA GLY A 228 -5.30 -4.16 0.26
C GLY A 228 -6.35 -3.55 1.18
N ALA A 229 -7.11 -4.37 1.90
CA ALA A 229 -8.09 -3.95 2.88
C ALA A 229 -7.43 -3.20 4.05
N ALA A 230 -6.37 -3.79 4.63
CA ALA A 230 -5.61 -3.17 5.72
C ALA A 230 -5.07 -1.80 5.34
N LEU A 231 -4.41 -1.68 4.18
CA LEU A 231 -3.85 -0.42 3.71
C LEU A 231 -4.93 0.64 3.46
N SER A 232 -6.08 0.24 2.93
CA SER A 232 -7.22 1.14 2.74
C SER A 232 -7.74 1.69 4.07
N GLY A 233 -7.88 0.82 5.08
CA GLY A 233 -8.25 1.21 6.44
C GLY A 233 -7.20 2.14 7.08
N LEU A 234 -5.93 1.79 7.00
CA LEU A 234 -4.85 2.64 7.53
C LEU A 234 -4.85 4.04 6.89
N GLN A 235 -5.04 4.12 5.56
CA GLN A 235 -5.13 5.40 4.86
C GLN A 235 -6.34 6.25 5.25
N ALA A 236 -7.43 5.62 5.68
CA ALA A 236 -8.64 6.31 6.08
C ALA A 236 -8.58 6.88 7.51
N TRP A 237 -7.91 6.16 8.43
CA TRP A 237 -7.99 6.45 9.87
C TRP A 237 -6.67 6.93 10.49
N ARG A 238 -5.58 7.07 9.70
CA ARG A 238 -4.29 7.55 10.18
C ARG A 238 -3.83 8.78 9.41
N ASP A 239 -2.93 9.56 10.01
CA ASP A 239 -2.35 10.73 9.35
C ASP A 239 -1.16 10.35 8.49
N VAL A 240 -0.38 9.35 8.96
CA VAL A 240 0.81 8.84 8.29
C VAL A 240 0.85 7.31 8.35
N VAL A 241 1.10 6.70 7.20
CA VAL A 241 1.36 5.27 7.06
C VAL A 241 2.76 5.07 6.51
N VAL A 242 3.62 4.41 7.28
CA VAL A 242 4.96 4.00 6.82
C VAL A 242 4.87 2.53 6.42
N LEU A 243 5.23 2.22 5.17
CA LEU A 243 5.24 0.86 4.65
C LEU A 243 6.68 0.33 4.67
N HIS A 244 6.94 -0.74 5.39
CA HIS A 244 8.14 -1.55 5.23
C HIS A 244 7.91 -2.56 4.12
N LEU A 245 8.68 -2.46 3.04
CA LEU A 245 8.49 -3.30 1.87
C LEU A 245 9.51 -4.44 1.81
N PRO A 246 9.12 -5.60 1.27
CA PRO A 246 10.04 -6.68 0.96
C PRO A 246 11.06 -6.24 -0.09
N ARG A 247 12.15 -7.00 -0.21
CA ARG A 247 13.17 -6.76 -1.23
C ARG A 247 12.71 -7.09 -2.65
N ALA A 248 11.89 -8.11 -2.78
CA ALA A 248 11.28 -8.49 -4.05
C ALA A 248 10.17 -7.50 -4.42
N LEU A 249 10.05 -7.19 -5.71
CA LEU A 249 8.93 -6.43 -6.25
C LEU A 249 7.81 -7.40 -6.62
N ASP A 250 7.29 -8.10 -5.62
CA ASP A 250 6.11 -8.97 -5.77
C ASP A 250 4.81 -8.15 -5.75
N GLU A 251 3.68 -8.82 -5.86
CA GLU A 251 2.37 -8.17 -5.90
C GLU A 251 2.04 -7.36 -4.64
N ILE A 252 2.48 -7.82 -3.45
CA ILE A 252 2.27 -7.09 -2.18
C ILE A 252 3.14 -5.82 -2.14
N ALA A 253 4.40 -5.93 -2.56
CA ALA A 253 5.29 -4.78 -2.67
C ALA A 253 4.74 -3.75 -3.67
N LEU A 254 4.28 -4.20 -4.84
CA LEU A 254 3.70 -3.33 -5.86
C LEU A 254 2.44 -2.63 -5.35
N ALA A 255 1.53 -3.36 -4.69
CA ALA A 255 0.33 -2.77 -4.09
C ALA A 255 0.65 -1.69 -3.04
N GLY A 256 1.72 -1.87 -2.27
CA GLY A 256 2.22 -0.85 -1.34
C GLY A 256 2.83 0.36 -2.05
N LEU A 257 3.64 0.12 -3.10
CA LEU A 257 4.30 1.16 -3.89
C LEU A 257 3.29 2.04 -4.66
N GLU A 258 2.27 1.44 -5.25
CA GLU A 258 1.21 2.17 -5.97
C GLU A 258 0.44 3.13 -5.05
N ARG A 259 0.22 2.74 -3.80
CA ARG A 259 -0.45 3.56 -2.79
C ARG A 259 0.44 4.64 -2.17
N ALA A 260 1.77 4.51 -2.31
CA ALA A 260 2.71 5.43 -1.70
C ALA A 260 2.70 6.81 -2.36
N ASP A 261 2.65 7.86 -1.56
CA ASP A 261 2.88 9.24 -1.99
C ASP A 261 4.38 9.51 -2.19
N ARG A 262 5.22 8.84 -1.40
CA ARG A 262 6.69 8.93 -1.47
C ARG A 262 7.31 7.54 -1.30
N ILE A 263 8.29 7.23 -2.12
CA ILE A 263 9.03 5.97 -2.11
C ILE A 263 10.47 6.26 -1.73
N LEU A 264 10.88 5.85 -0.54
CA LEU A 264 12.25 6.02 -0.06
C LEU A 264 13.10 4.80 -0.46
N VAL A 265 13.93 4.98 -1.48
CA VAL A 265 14.88 3.95 -1.93
C VAL A 265 16.12 4.03 -1.06
N VAL A 266 16.30 3.04 -0.19
CA VAL A 266 17.40 2.99 0.80
C VAL A 266 18.64 2.41 0.16
N VAL A 267 19.76 3.12 0.24
CA VAL A 267 21.06 2.70 -0.30
C VAL A 267 22.18 2.83 0.74
N SER A 268 23.16 1.96 0.67
CA SER A 268 24.46 2.12 1.34
C SER A 268 25.50 2.64 0.36
N LEU A 269 26.57 3.26 0.87
CA LEU A 269 27.65 3.84 0.06
C LEU A 269 28.60 2.72 -0.46
N ASP A 270 28.07 1.89 -1.36
CA ASP A 270 28.82 0.87 -2.09
C ASP A 270 28.26 0.71 -3.51
N VAL A 271 29.12 0.32 -4.45
CA VAL A 271 28.82 0.24 -5.89
C VAL A 271 27.64 -0.71 -6.17
N LEU A 272 27.57 -1.85 -5.50
CA LEU A 272 26.50 -2.84 -5.75
C LEU A 272 25.14 -2.33 -5.29
N ALA A 273 25.07 -1.66 -4.12
CA ALA A 273 23.83 -1.06 -3.64
C ALA A 273 23.35 0.02 -4.61
N PHE A 274 24.25 0.89 -5.09
CA PHE A 274 23.90 1.94 -6.07
C PHE A 274 23.40 1.36 -7.40
N ARG A 275 24.09 0.31 -7.90
CA ARG A 275 23.68 -0.35 -9.16
C ARG A 275 22.31 -0.99 -9.05
N LEU A 276 22.01 -1.68 -7.96
CA LEU A 276 20.69 -2.28 -7.73
C LEU A 276 19.61 -1.22 -7.53
N ALA A 277 19.91 -0.19 -6.75
CA ALA A 277 18.96 0.91 -6.53
C ALA A 277 18.64 1.65 -7.83
N LYS A 278 19.65 1.94 -8.68
CA LYS A 278 19.42 2.56 -9.98
C LYS A 278 18.50 1.71 -10.85
N ARG A 279 18.78 0.40 -10.94
CA ARG A 279 17.94 -0.53 -11.69
C ARG A 279 16.49 -0.57 -11.15
N SER A 280 16.32 -0.56 -9.82
CA SER A 280 14.99 -0.53 -9.21
C SER A 280 14.26 0.77 -9.50
N VAL A 281 14.94 1.92 -9.42
CA VAL A 281 14.34 3.23 -9.77
C VAL A 281 13.94 3.28 -11.24
N ASP A 282 14.72 2.67 -12.14
CA ASP A 282 14.37 2.58 -13.56
C ASP A 282 13.13 1.72 -13.79
N VAL A 283 13.02 0.57 -13.11
CA VAL A 283 11.83 -0.29 -13.15
C VAL A 283 10.61 0.47 -12.59
N LEU A 284 10.74 1.13 -11.43
CA LEU A 284 9.66 1.96 -10.87
C LEU A 284 9.29 3.12 -11.80
N GLY A 285 10.26 3.65 -12.53
CA GLY A 285 10.04 4.67 -13.57
C GLY A 285 9.18 4.15 -14.71
N SER A 286 9.43 2.92 -15.19
CA SER A 286 8.61 2.29 -16.23
C SER A 286 7.18 1.97 -15.79
N LEU A 287 6.95 1.86 -14.47
CA LEU A 287 5.63 1.70 -13.85
C LEU A 287 4.95 3.04 -13.52
N GLY A 288 5.51 4.18 -13.94
CA GLY A 288 4.97 5.52 -13.65
C GLY A 288 5.22 6.02 -12.21
N LEU A 289 6.00 5.29 -11.42
CA LEU A 289 6.26 5.61 -10.00
C LEU A 289 7.56 6.41 -9.79
N GLY A 290 8.36 6.63 -10.83
CA GLY A 290 9.68 7.28 -10.75
C GLY A 290 9.67 8.68 -10.13
N GLY A 291 8.59 9.45 -10.36
CA GLY A 291 8.41 10.79 -9.77
C GLY A 291 8.27 10.80 -8.25
N ARG A 292 7.84 9.68 -7.64
CA ARG A 292 7.64 9.51 -6.20
C ARG A 292 8.88 8.95 -5.49
N CYS A 293 9.91 8.50 -6.23
CA CYS A 293 11.11 7.89 -5.66
C CYS A 293 12.08 8.95 -5.12
N ASP A 294 12.55 8.80 -3.91
CA ASP A 294 13.63 9.56 -3.30
C ASP A 294 14.71 8.61 -2.78
N VAL A 295 15.96 8.99 -2.92
CA VAL A 295 17.08 8.20 -2.40
C VAL A 295 17.43 8.63 -0.99
N VAL A 296 17.53 7.67 -0.08
CA VAL A 296 18.03 7.84 1.28
C VAL A 296 19.33 7.05 1.44
N VAL A 297 20.41 7.77 1.69
CA VAL A 297 21.70 7.14 2.01
C VAL A 297 21.70 6.72 3.47
N ASN A 298 21.82 5.43 3.72
CA ASN A 298 21.96 4.88 5.07
C ASN A 298 23.40 4.37 5.31
N ARG A 299 23.79 4.25 6.58
CA ARG A 299 25.12 3.83 7.00
C ARG A 299 26.24 4.67 6.37
N ALA A 300 25.99 5.98 6.22
CA ALA A 300 26.97 6.87 5.64
C ALA A 300 28.27 6.90 6.47
N ARG A 301 29.36 6.52 5.82
CA ARG A 301 30.71 6.52 6.36
C ARG A 301 31.68 7.02 5.28
N ARG A 302 32.95 7.23 5.61
CA ARG A 302 33.97 7.44 4.56
C ARG A 302 34.09 6.19 3.69
N ALA A 303 33.88 6.37 2.40
CA ALA A 303 33.93 5.34 1.36
C ALA A 303 34.32 5.98 0.03
N GLU A 304 34.65 5.17 -0.97
CA GLU A 304 34.91 5.65 -2.35
C GLU A 304 33.64 6.27 -2.95
N VAL A 305 32.48 5.64 -2.71
CA VAL A 305 31.18 6.18 -3.09
C VAL A 305 30.74 7.18 -2.01
N VAL A 306 30.42 8.37 -2.40
CA VAL A 306 30.03 9.48 -1.50
C VAL A 306 28.58 9.92 -1.75
N PRO A 307 27.91 10.58 -0.79
CA PRO A 307 26.52 11.05 -0.98
C PRO A 307 26.32 11.92 -2.23
N ALA A 308 27.35 12.65 -2.67
CA ALA A 308 27.29 13.44 -3.90
C ALA A 308 27.12 12.59 -5.18
N ASP A 309 27.51 11.32 -5.15
CA ASP A 309 27.34 10.41 -6.28
C ASP A 309 25.86 10.07 -6.52
N VAL A 310 25.01 10.23 -5.51
CA VAL A 310 23.56 10.08 -5.65
C VAL A 310 23.04 11.03 -6.73
N GLN A 311 23.46 12.28 -6.71
CA GLN A 311 23.06 13.27 -7.73
C GLN A 311 23.50 12.85 -9.14
N ARG A 312 24.71 12.32 -9.28
CA ARG A 312 25.23 11.86 -10.57
C ARG A 312 24.46 10.65 -11.11
N VAL A 313 24.10 9.70 -10.23
CA VAL A 313 23.47 8.43 -10.64
C VAL A 313 21.95 8.56 -10.79
N PHE A 314 21.29 9.33 -9.91
CA PHE A 314 19.83 9.39 -9.82
C PHE A 314 19.25 10.73 -10.30
N GLY A 315 20.09 11.70 -10.72
CA GLY A 315 19.67 13.00 -11.25
C GLY A 315 19.22 14.00 -10.17
N ARG A 316 19.20 13.61 -8.90
CA ARG A 316 18.80 14.45 -7.75
C ARG A 316 19.61 14.10 -6.50
N PRO A 317 19.82 15.05 -5.58
CA PRO A 317 20.54 14.78 -4.33
C PRO A 317 19.76 13.78 -3.45
N PRO A 318 20.45 13.12 -2.49
CA PRO A 318 19.74 12.27 -1.55
C PRO A 318 18.80 13.12 -0.67
N LEU A 319 17.59 12.63 -0.44
CA LEU A 319 16.62 13.28 0.45
C LEU A 319 17.14 13.34 1.91
N ALA A 320 17.87 12.30 2.31
CA ALA A 320 18.52 12.26 3.61
C ALA A 320 19.80 11.42 3.58
N VAL A 321 20.71 11.77 4.47
CA VAL A 321 21.94 11.01 4.75
C VAL A 321 21.94 10.62 6.22
N VAL A 322 21.83 9.31 6.47
CA VAL A 322 21.82 8.71 7.82
C VAL A 322 23.20 8.16 8.10
N PRO A 323 23.89 8.69 9.14
CA PRO A 323 25.26 8.26 9.44
C PRO A 323 25.29 6.84 10.04
N VAL A 324 26.43 6.16 9.90
CA VAL A 324 26.67 4.91 10.62
C VAL A 324 26.70 5.18 12.13
N ASP A 325 26.06 4.29 12.89
CA ASP A 325 26.13 4.32 14.38
C ASP A 325 26.24 2.87 14.88
N ARG A 326 27.32 2.59 15.61
CA ARG A 326 27.61 1.23 16.13
C ARG A 326 26.55 0.72 17.12
N ARG A 327 25.77 1.62 17.72
CA ARG A 327 24.69 1.26 18.67
C ARG A 327 23.45 0.69 17.99
N VAL A 328 23.31 0.88 16.68
CA VAL A 328 22.13 0.41 15.93
C VAL A 328 21.96 -1.10 16.10
N GLN A 329 23.00 -1.88 15.81
CA GLN A 329 22.93 -3.34 15.91
C GLN A 329 22.50 -3.79 17.31
N ALA A 330 23.21 -3.32 18.34
CA ALA A 330 22.89 -3.68 19.73
C ALA A 330 21.50 -3.20 20.20
N ALA A 331 20.95 -2.17 19.61
CA ALA A 331 19.59 -1.72 19.90
C ALA A 331 18.55 -2.62 19.22
N GLN A 332 18.75 -2.96 17.95
CA GLN A 332 17.88 -3.87 17.19
C GLN A 332 17.86 -5.28 17.80
N ASP A 333 19.02 -5.83 18.19
CA ASP A 333 19.15 -7.13 18.86
C ASP A 333 18.37 -7.21 20.18
N ARG A 334 18.00 -6.05 20.75
CA ARG A 334 17.19 -5.93 21.98
C ARG A 334 15.77 -5.46 21.71
N GLY A 335 15.35 -5.38 20.45
CA GLY A 335 14.02 -4.85 20.06
C GLY A 335 13.82 -3.40 20.48
N LYS A 336 14.85 -2.53 20.38
CA LYS A 336 14.77 -1.15 20.88
C LYS A 336 15.15 -0.12 19.83
N LEU A 337 14.40 0.97 19.79
CA LEU A 337 14.77 2.15 19.01
C LEU A 337 15.92 2.94 19.67
N LEU A 338 16.74 3.59 18.85
CA LEU A 338 17.74 4.53 19.34
C LEU A 338 17.07 5.81 19.87
N ARG A 339 17.78 6.46 20.84
CA ARG A 339 17.27 7.68 21.48
C ARG A 339 17.00 8.79 20.45
N PRO A 340 15.85 9.51 20.54
CA PRO A 340 15.46 10.56 19.60
C PRO A 340 16.48 11.70 19.47
N ARG A 341 17.10 12.11 20.60
CA ARG A 341 18.09 13.18 20.64
C ARG A 341 19.48 12.78 20.13
N GLY A 342 19.69 11.52 19.74
CA GLY A 342 20.91 11.03 19.12
C GLY A 342 21.06 11.49 17.65
N ARG A 343 22.21 11.19 17.02
CA ARG A 343 22.50 11.53 15.61
C ARG A 343 21.46 10.90 14.67
N ILE A 344 21.11 9.65 14.91
CA ILE A 344 20.12 8.89 14.15
C ILE A 344 18.72 9.49 14.34
N GLY A 345 18.28 9.70 15.59
CA GLY A 345 16.97 10.28 15.88
C GLY A 345 16.78 11.63 15.19
N ARG A 346 17.79 12.52 15.27
CA ARG A 346 17.76 13.82 14.56
C ARG A 346 17.72 13.68 13.03
N ALA A 347 18.37 12.65 12.47
CA ALA A 347 18.28 12.38 11.03
C ALA A 347 16.86 11.93 10.63
N ALA A 348 16.27 11.02 11.39
CA ALA A 348 14.88 10.58 11.19
C ALA A 348 13.87 11.73 11.36
N ASP A 349 14.07 12.61 12.38
CA ASP A 349 13.18 13.77 12.58
C ASP A 349 13.27 14.79 11.43
N ARG A 350 14.46 15.00 10.86
CA ARG A 350 14.62 15.87 9.68
C ARG A 350 13.93 15.27 8.47
N LEU A 351 14.09 13.95 8.25
CA LEU A 351 13.44 13.24 7.15
C LEU A 351 11.91 13.31 7.27
N ALA A 352 11.35 13.01 8.46
CA ALA A 352 9.92 13.09 8.70
C ALA A 352 9.37 14.51 8.41
N ARG A 353 10.05 15.56 8.90
CA ARG A 353 9.64 16.95 8.62
C ARG A 353 9.72 17.31 7.12
N ALA A 354 10.74 16.83 6.41
CA ALA A 354 10.88 17.07 4.97
C ALA A 354 9.72 16.44 4.19
N LEU A 355 9.33 15.21 4.55
CA LEU A 355 8.21 14.49 3.93
C LEU A 355 6.84 15.15 4.22
N LEU A 356 6.63 15.67 5.43
CA LEU A 356 5.40 16.39 5.78
C LEU A 356 5.26 17.73 5.04
N LYS A 357 6.35 18.46 4.81
CA LYS A 357 6.34 19.72 4.03
C LYS A 357 5.98 19.48 2.57
N GLY A 358 6.55 18.47 1.93
CA GLY A 358 6.25 18.13 0.52
C GLY A 358 4.82 17.67 0.25
N LYS A 359 4.01 17.37 1.28
CA LYS A 359 2.58 17.09 1.16
C LYS A 359 1.76 18.36 0.89
N GLY A 360 2.25 19.52 1.33
CA GLY A 360 1.56 20.81 1.11
C GLY A 360 1.62 21.32 -0.33
N ASP A 361 2.69 20.98 -1.05
CA ASP A 361 2.92 21.49 -2.41
C ASP A 361 2.29 20.64 -3.53
N ALA A 362 1.86 19.42 -3.22
CA ALA A 362 1.23 18.50 -4.20
C ALA A 362 -0.30 18.60 -4.26
N GLY A 363 -0.89 19.49 -3.49
CA GLY A 363 -2.35 19.69 -3.36
C GLY A 363 -2.82 21.13 -3.66
N ALA A 364 -1.99 21.94 -4.28
CA ALA A 364 -2.35 23.30 -4.72
C ALA A 364 -2.48 23.38 -6.25
#